data_ac78ddae03ee9d9231095e49f3d484e9
#
_entry.id   ac78ddae03ee9d9231095e49f3d484e9
#
_cell.length_a   1.000
_cell.length_b   1.000
_cell.length_c   1.000
_cell.angle_alpha   90.00
_cell.angle_beta   90.00
_cell.angle_gamma   90.00
#
_symmetry.space_group_name_H-M   'P 1'
#
loop_
_entity.id
_entity.type
_entity.pdbx_description
1 polymer ?
#
loop_
_entity_poly.entity_id
_entity_poly.type
_entity_poly.pdbx_seq_one_letter_code
_entity_poly.pdbx_strand_id
1 'polypeptide(L)'
;MGIKMAESSSSPRGSSLTRDNDVVLPDAPAISTPVKPEDDTNSRAAGVALEDLFDEDDDQLQAELVFTSSNTIPSSPPQPASDSSSQTIADTQQESYSDSGLMKQFYSRFFPFRSLFQWLNHSPKPGPDFGNREFALTLQNDAYLRYQSYPNSDMLRKDIIRQNPSRFEIGPVYTTNPRDRKTLRKSSMFRPLSKEIVFDIDLTDYDDIRSCCVKANICSKCWAFATMAIKVVDVALRDDFGFEHIIWIYSGRRGVHAWISDKEARELDDDKRKAITGYFEVLRGGTQSGKRVNIKRPLHPHIVRSLEILKPYFQQVLVDQEPFMTQAGQERLLQLIPDKALGDALAKKWASSPDRPSTRKWADIDSLAATGVSKSLDTKALMEAKQDILLEYTYPRLDVEVGKKRIHLLKSPFVVHPGTGRVCVPITTGGDMKRAEAFDPFSVPKVTDLFREVDLFSSTTEGEEQHQNGSAEDRVTPRKINDWEKTSLRPYVEMFDVFVKGLLKSEMTRVKRERDEEGVTGTDGMEF
;
A
#
# COMPACT_ATOMS: atom_id res chain seq x y z
N MET A 1 -15.64 11.08 63.26
CA MET A 1 -16.48 9.96 63.70
C MET A 1 -16.31 8.90 62.64
N GLY A 2 -15.46 7.94 62.75
CA GLY A 2 -15.15 6.95 63.77
C GLY A 2 -16.07 5.77 63.59
N ILE A 3 -15.59 4.66 63.21
CA ILE A 3 -15.08 3.48 63.87
C ILE A 3 -15.27 2.29 62.96
N LYS A 4 -14.25 1.56 62.63
CA LYS A 4 -13.60 0.28 62.96
C LYS A 4 -14.19 -0.90 62.20
N MET A 5 -13.38 -1.57 61.40
CA MET A 5 -12.53 -2.78 61.66
C MET A 5 -13.21 -3.98 62.35
N ALA A 6 -13.17 -5.12 61.67
CA ALA A 6 -12.76 -6.38 62.30
C ALA A 6 -12.47 -7.48 61.26
N GLU A 7 -11.29 -8.02 61.37
CA GLU A 7 -10.74 -9.24 60.78
C GLU A 7 -11.30 -10.50 61.46
N SER A 8 -11.23 -11.64 60.75
CA SER A 8 -10.64 -12.91 61.20
C SER A 8 -11.03 -14.03 60.26
N SER A 9 -10.12 -14.59 59.48
CA SER A 9 -9.22 -15.75 59.76
C SER A 9 -9.96 -17.05 60.08
N SER A 10 -9.81 -18.03 59.19
CA SER A 10 -9.20 -19.35 59.51
C SER A 10 -9.53 -20.41 58.45
N SER A 11 -8.50 -20.98 57.89
CA SER A 11 -8.51 -22.36 57.36
C SER A 11 -8.42 -23.36 58.53
N PRO A 12 -8.81 -24.65 58.35
CA PRO A 12 -7.80 -25.64 58.02
C PRO A 12 -8.24 -26.87 57.19
N ARG A 13 -7.25 -27.40 56.48
CA ARG A 13 -6.82 -28.78 56.22
C ARG A 13 -7.84 -29.93 56.16
N GLY A 14 -7.77 -30.74 55.09
CA GLY A 14 -7.25 -32.06 55.23
C GLY A 14 -8.00 -33.21 54.56
N SER A 15 -7.24 -34.02 53.83
CA SER A 15 -7.36 -35.45 53.49
C SER A 15 -8.20 -35.87 52.30
N SER A 16 -7.54 -36.24 51.21
CA SER A 16 -7.14 -37.59 50.73
C SER A 16 -8.27 -38.60 50.56
N LEU A 17 -8.46 -39.10 49.38
CA LEU A 17 -8.42 -40.49 48.92
C LEU A 17 -9.22 -40.73 47.63
N THR A 18 -8.52 -41.02 46.58
CA THR A 18 -8.51 -42.22 45.72
C THR A 18 -9.69 -42.57 44.82
N ARG A 19 -9.27 -42.83 43.61
CA ARG A 19 -9.61 -43.90 42.66
C ARG A 19 -10.68 -43.69 41.58
N ASP A 20 -10.10 -43.72 40.39
CA ASP A 20 -10.44 -44.53 39.19
C ASP A 20 -11.89 -44.52 38.69
N ASN A 21 -12.05 -44.02 37.51
CA ASN A 21 -12.85 -44.73 36.50
C ASN A 21 -12.39 -44.30 35.10
N ASP A 22 -11.76 -45.29 34.42
CA ASP A 22 -11.52 -45.34 32.97
C ASP A 22 -12.86 -45.31 32.22
N VAL A 23 -12.96 -44.43 31.25
CA VAL A 23 -13.97 -44.53 30.19
C VAL A 23 -13.29 -44.84 28.88
N VAL A 24 -13.44 -46.05 28.44
CA VAL A 24 -13.03 -46.64 27.17
C VAL A 24 -13.84 -46.01 26.03
N LEU A 25 -13.17 -45.53 25.00
CA LEU A 25 -13.74 -45.19 23.70
C LEU A 25 -13.75 -46.45 22.82
N PRO A 26 -14.83 -46.72 22.02
CA PRO A 26 -14.86 -47.90 21.15
C PRO A 26 -14.14 -47.69 19.83
N ASP A 27 -13.49 -48.77 19.39
CA ASP A 27 -12.73 -48.96 18.18
C ASP A 27 -13.56 -48.76 16.88
N ALA A 28 -12.92 -48.21 15.85
CA ALA A 28 -13.38 -48.22 14.47
C ALA A 28 -12.95 -49.54 13.76
N PRO A 29 -13.79 -50.12 12.90
CA PRO A 29 -13.48 -51.39 12.25
C PRO A 29 -12.49 -51.26 11.07
N ALA A 30 -11.54 -52.17 11.07
CA ALA A 30 -10.62 -52.44 9.95
C ALA A 30 -11.34 -53.15 8.80
N ILE A 31 -11.04 -52.75 7.58
CA ILE A 31 -11.33 -53.58 6.38
C ILE A 31 -10.04 -53.82 5.63
N SER A 32 -9.86 -55.11 5.42
CA SER A 32 -8.79 -55.87 4.83
C SER A 32 -8.50 -55.59 3.35
N THR A 33 -7.19 -55.68 3.00
CA THR A 33 -6.69 -56.03 1.67
C THR A 33 -6.92 -57.52 1.39
N PRO A 34 -6.87 -58.05 0.12
CA PRO A 34 -5.69 -58.01 -0.76
C PRO A 34 -6.00 -58.06 -2.29
N VAL A 35 -5.00 -57.96 -3.13
CA VAL A 35 -4.53 -58.77 -4.29
C VAL A 35 -3.93 -57.90 -5.39
N LYS A 36 -2.62 -58.13 -5.66
CA LYS A 36 -1.88 -57.91 -6.94
C LYS A 36 -2.18 -59.08 -7.91
N PRO A 37 -1.79 -59.09 -9.21
CA PRO A 37 -0.64 -58.43 -9.84
C PRO A 37 -0.81 -57.97 -11.33
N GLU A 38 0.33 -57.47 -11.90
CA GLU A 38 0.76 -57.43 -13.31
C GLU A 38 0.19 -56.29 -14.18
N ASP A 39 0.89 -55.61 -15.00
CA ASP A 39 2.24 -55.46 -15.52
C ASP A 39 2.28 -54.26 -16.47
N ASP A 40 3.45 -53.68 -16.62
CA ASP A 40 3.94 -52.90 -17.76
C ASP A 40 3.13 -51.69 -18.30
N THR A 41 3.62 -50.50 -18.05
CA THR A 41 4.34 -49.70 -19.07
C THR A 41 4.90 -48.40 -18.49
N ASN A 42 6.15 -48.24 -18.69
CA ASN A 42 7.02 -47.10 -18.56
C ASN A 42 6.36 -45.78 -19.06
N SER A 43 6.02 -44.84 -18.13
CA SER A 43 5.96 -43.45 -18.45
C SER A 43 6.68 -42.65 -17.36
N ARG A 44 7.87 -42.18 -17.71
CA ARG A 44 8.64 -41.19 -16.95
C ARG A 44 7.73 -40.01 -16.66
N ALA A 45 7.38 -39.82 -15.40
CA ALA A 45 6.96 -38.51 -14.91
C ALA A 45 8.17 -37.58 -15.05
N ALA A 46 8.16 -36.74 -16.06
CA ALA A 46 9.05 -35.62 -16.17
C ALA A 46 8.72 -34.70 -14.96
N GLY A 47 9.66 -34.59 -14.04
CA GLY A 47 9.59 -33.61 -13.00
C GLY A 47 9.60 -32.23 -13.67
N VAL A 48 8.54 -31.49 -13.52
CA VAL A 48 8.48 -30.07 -13.90
C VAL A 48 9.59 -29.40 -13.12
N ALA A 49 10.55 -28.80 -13.81
CA ALA A 49 11.65 -28.10 -13.18
C ALA A 49 11.07 -26.90 -12.41
N LEU A 50 11.61 -26.65 -11.22
CA LEU A 50 11.19 -25.50 -10.39
C LEU A 50 11.33 -24.15 -11.14
N GLU A 51 12.11 -24.13 -12.20
CA GLU A 51 12.30 -22.99 -13.12
C GLU A 51 11.03 -22.69 -13.93
N ASP A 52 10.28 -23.70 -14.35
CA ASP A 52 9.05 -23.53 -15.14
C ASP A 52 7.91 -22.95 -14.27
N LEU A 53 7.91 -23.23 -12.97
CA LEU A 53 6.95 -22.67 -12.01
C LEU A 53 7.16 -21.17 -11.73
N PHE A 54 8.38 -20.66 -11.90
CA PHE A 54 8.69 -19.24 -11.70
C PHE A 54 8.53 -18.41 -13.00
N ASP A 55 8.65 -19.06 -14.17
CA ASP A 55 8.50 -18.36 -15.45
C ASP A 55 7.02 -18.26 -15.87
N GLU A 56 6.16 -19.21 -15.50
CA GLU A 56 4.72 -19.18 -15.81
C GLU A 56 3.97 -18.09 -14.99
N ASP A 57 4.34 -17.87 -13.72
CA ASP A 57 3.75 -16.80 -12.90
C ASP A 57 4.16 -15.39 -13.39
N ASP A 58 5.37 -15.24 -13.95
CA ASP A 58 5.85 -13.97 -14.47
C ASP A 58 5.16 -13.59 -15.80
N ASP A 59 4.83 -14.57 -16.64
CA ASP A 59 4.13 -14.33 -17.92
C ASP A 59 2.64 -13.98 -17.70
N GLN A 60 1.99 -14.52 -16.68
CA GLN A 60 0.61 -14.15 -16.34
C GLN A 60 0.53 -12.73 -15.76
N LEU A 61 1.47 -12.32 -14.91
CA LEU A 61 1.56 -10.95 -14.41
C LEU A 61 1.89 -9.94 -15.52
N GLN A 62 2.69 -10.34 -16.52
CA GLN A 62 2.96 -9.53 -17.70
C GLN A 62 1.73 -9.40 -18.61
N ALA A 63 0.93 -10.45 -18.75
CA ALA A 63 -0.30 -10.41 -19.54
C ALA A 63 -1.37 -9.48 -18.93
N GLU A 64 -1.52 -9.45 -17.61
CA GLU A 64 -2.43 -8.51 -16.94
C GLU A 64 -1.95 -7.05 -17.02
N LEU A 65 -0.64 -6.81 -16.93
CA LEU A 65 -0.07 -5.46 -17.09
C LEU A 65 -0.16 -4.95 -18.53
N VAL A 66 -0.08 -5.83 -19.53
CA VAL A 66 -0.23 -5.48 -20.95
C VAL A 66 -1.70 -5.27 -21.31
N PHE A 67 -2.65 -6.02 -20.71
CA PHE A 67 -4.09 -5.89 -21.02
C PHE A 67 -4.69 -4.56 -20.53
N THR A 68 -4.09 -3.90 -19.57
CA THR A 68 -4.52 -2.54 -19.13
C THR A 68 -3.98 -1.42 -20.03
N SER A 69 -3.08 -1.72 -20.97
CA SER A 69 -2.40 -0.72 -21.83
C SER A 69 -2.87 -0.70 -23.29
N SER A 70 -3.64 -1.68 -23.76
CA SER A 70 -4.05 -1.76 -25.19
C SER A 70 -5.58 -1.69 -25.36
N ASN A 71 -6.12 -0.47 -25.38
CA ASN A 71 -7.40 -0.19 -26.03
C ASN A 71 -7.16 0.22 -27.48
N THR A 72 -7.15 -0.77 -28.36
CA THR A 72 -7.24 -0.58 -29.81
C THR A 72 -8.68 -0.22 -30.16
N ILE A 73 -8.86 0.95 -30.75
CA ILE A 73 -10.12 1.44 -31.32
C ILE A 73 -10.39 0.69 -32.63
N PRO A 74 -11.59 0.16 -32.89
CA PRO A 74 -11.93 -0.36 -34.20
C PRO A 74 -12.15 0.78 -35.19
N SER A 75 -11.48 0.70 -36.31
CA SER A 75 -11.61 1.60 -37.46
C SER A 75 -12.95 1.39 -38.19
N SER A 76 -13.73 2.46 -38.35
CA SER A 76 -14.82 2.56 -39.30
C SER A 76 -14.43 3.41 -40.52
N PRO A 77 -14.99 3.15 -41.71
CA PRO A 77 -14.50 3.70 -42.98
C PRO A 77 -14.93 5.16 -43.23
N PRO A 78 -14.28 5.88 -44.17
CA PRO A 78 -14.42 7.31 -44.32
C PRO A 78 -15.68 7.71 -45.11
N GLN A 79 -16.31 8.80 -44.70
CA GLN A 79 -17.27 9.56 -45.52
C GLN A 79 -16.73 10.96 -45.81
N PRO A 80 -17.18 11.60 -46.91
CA PRO A 80 -16.44 12.65 -47.61
C PRO A 80 -16.65 14.06 -47.06
N ALA A 81 -15.69 14.91 -47.40
CA ALA A 81 -15.51 16.28 -46.99
C ALA A 81 -16.66 17.23 -47.39
N SER A 82 -16.94 18.21 -46.51
CA SER A 82 -17.49 19.50 -46.88
C SER A 82 -16.77 20.61 -46.12
N ASP A 83 -16.33 21.59 -46.85
CA ASP A 83 -15.60 22.79 -46.47
C ASP A 83 -16.30 23.65 -45.41
N SER A 84 -15.59 24.22 -44.47
CA SER A 84 -15.24 25.65 -44.39
C SER A 84 -14.89 26.10 -42.95
N SER A 85 -13.91 26.99 -42.92
CA SER A 85 -13.62 28.06 -41.97
C SER A 85 -12.87 27.76 -40.68
N SER A 86 -11.60 28.19 -40.72
CA SER A 86 -10.82 28.88 -39.66
C SER A 86 -11.16 28.52 -38.22
N GLN A 87 -10.47 27.54 -37.69
CA GLN A 87 -10.17 27.44 -36.26
C GLN A 87 -8.66 27.55 -36.05
N THR A 88 -8.30 28.59 -35.33
CA THR A 88 -6.98 28.83 -34.73
C THR A 88 -6.50 27.56 -34.03
N ILE A 89 -5.46 26.97 -34.58
CA ILE A 89 -4.74 25.84 -33.94
C ILE A 89 -4.02 26.40 -32.74
N ALA A 90 -4.65 26.28 -31.56
CA ALA A 90 -3.92 26.26 -30.30
C ALA A 90 -3.23 24.90 -30.23
N ASP A 91 -1.99 24.86 -30.66
CA ASP A 91 -1.07 23.74 -30.52
C ASP A 91 -0.80 23.54 -29.05
N THR A 92 -1.67 22.76 -28.38
CA THR A 92 -1.43 22.27 -27.01
C THR A 92 -0.37 21.19 -27.19
N GLN A 93 0.91 21.56 -27.15
CA GLN A 93 2.02 20.63 -27.00
C GLN A 93 1.74 19.84 -25.72
N GLN A 94 1.30 18.62 -25.88
CA GLN A 94 1.14 17.66 -24.79
C GLN A 94 2.55 17.40 -24.24
N GLU A 95 2.87 17.97 -23.08
CA GLU A 95 4.17 17.81 -22.42
C GLU A 95 4.49 16.31 -22.30
N SER A 96 5.49 15.84 -23.03
CA SER A 96 5.94 14.45 -22.96
C SER A 96 6.83 14.27 -21.73
N TYR A 97 6.25 13.87 -20.63
CA TYR A 97 6.97 13.59 -19.38
C TYR A 97 7.87 12.34 -19.46
N SER A 98 7.78 11.59 -20.58
CA SER A 98 8.60 10.41 -20.86
C SER A 98 9.77 10.74 -21.79
N ASP A 99 10.04 12.02 -22.06
CA ASP A 99 11.21 12.40 -22.85
C ASP A 99 12.50 11.85 -22.25
N SER A 100 13.27 11.16 -23.07
CA SER A 100 14.48 10.45 -22.63
C SER A 100 15.56 11.42 -22.10
N GLY A 101 15.69 12.61 -22.71
CA GLY A 101 16.64 13.65 -22.27
C GLY A 101 16.23 14.22 -20.91
N LEU A 102 14.95 14.52 -20.74
CA LEU A 102 14.36 15.02 -19.49
C LEU A 102 14.56 14.02 -18.36
N MET A 103 14.24 12.74 -18.57
CA MET A 103 14.38 11.69 -17.56
C MET A 103 15.85 11.46 -17.17
N LYS A 104 16.77 11.46 -18.12
CA LYS A 104 18.21 11.32 -17.82
C LYS A 104 18.74 12.47 -16.96
N GLN A 105 18.31 13.70 -17.25
CA GLN A 105 18.64 14.86 -16.43
C GLN A 105 18.01 14.76 -15.04
N PHE A 106 16.75 14.32 -14.93
CA PHE A 106 16.09 14.10 -13.65
C PHE A 106 16.90 13.14 -12.77
N TYR A 107 17.26 11.96 -13.26
CA TYR A 107 18.06 11.00 -12.51
C TYR A 107 19.46 11.53 -12.15
N SER A 108 20.05 12.37 -12.98
CA SER A 108 21.39 12.92 -12.70
C SER A 108 21.39 14.03 -11.64
N ARG A 109 20.31 14.82 -11.52
CA ARG A 109 20.27 16.08 -10.76
C ARG A 109 19.39 16.05 -9.53
N PHE A 110 18.22 15.36 -9.60
CA PHE A 110 17.17 15.47 -8.58
C PHE A 110 16.95 14.20 -7.76
N PHE A 111 17.22 13.02 -8.34
CA PHE A 111 16.91 11.76 -7.68
C PHE A 111 17.80 11.52 -6.45
N PRO A 112 17.23 11.23 -5.24
CA PRO A 112 17.98 11.14 -3.98
C PRO A 112 18.59 9.73 -3.79
N PHE A 113 19.55 9.32 -4.64
CA PHE A 113 20.18 8.00 -4.59
C PHE A 113 20.81 7.63 -3.25
N ARG A 114 21.39 8.62 -2.56
CA ARG A 114 22.02 8.37 -1.25
C ARG A 114 20.99 7.97 -0.20
N SER A 115 19.89 8.67 -0.13
CA SER A 115 18.80 8.41 0.83
C SER A 115 18.13 7.08 0.52
N LEU A 116 17.88 6.79 -0.76
CA LEU A 116 17.36 5.51 -1.21
C LEU A 116 18.31 4.36 -0.81
N PHE A 117 19.60 4.51 -1.04
CA PHE A 117 20.60 3.52 -0.65
C PHE A 117 20.58 3.28 0.87
N GLN A 118 20.64 4.34 1.67
CA GLN A 118 20.66 4.23 3.13
C GLN A 118 19.41 3.54 3.67
N TRP A 119 18.24 3.83 3.09
CA TRP A 119 17.00 3.16 3.43
C TRP A 119 17.06 1.66 3.17
N LEU A 120 17.43 1.25 1.94
CA LEU A 120 17.38 -0.16 1.51
C LEU A 120 18.57 -1.00 2.01
N ASN A 121 19.66 -0.36 2.43
CA ASN A 121 20.85 -1.02 2.97
C ASN A 121 20.78 -1.24 4.50
N HIS A 122 19.88 -0.54 5.19
CA HIS A 122 19.68 -0.58 6.64
C HIS A 122 20.99 -0.38 7.45
N SER A 123 22.03 0.13 6.81
CA SER A 123 23.36 0.39 7.38
C SER A 123 24.04 1.54 6.64
N PRO A 124 24.86 2.35 7.31
CA PRO A 124 25.64 3.40 6.64
C PRO A 124 26.72 2.85 5.70
N LYS A 125 27.17 1.60 5.90
CA LYS A 125 28.18 0.93 5.06
C LYS A 125 27.50 -0.06 4.12
N PRO A 126 27.93 -0.17 2.86
CA PRO A 126 27.41 -1.15 1.92
C PRO A 126 27.39 -2.57 2.50
N GLY A 127 26.28 -3.27 2.35
CA GLY A 127 26.04 -4.60 2.88
C GLY A 127 25.18 -5.48 1.96
N PRO A 128 24.93 -6.73 2.40
CA PRO A 128 24.12 -7.69 1.63
C PRO A 128 22.70 -7.20 1.37
N ASP A 129 22.09 -6.44 2.28
CA ASP A 129 20.73 -5.94 2.15
C ASP A 129 20.53 -5.08 0.90
N PHE A 130 21.58 -4.42 0.44
CA PHE A 130 21.57 -3.70 -0.81
C PHE A 130 22.22 -4.50 -1.94
N GLY A 131 23.36 -5.14 -1.67
CA GLY A 131 24.14 -5.88 -2.66
C GLY A 131 23.43 -7.09 -3.26
N ASN A 132 22.54 -7.73 -2.50
CA ASN A 132 21.73 -8.86 -2.91
C ASN A 132 20.25 -8.50 -3.16
N ARG A 133 19.92 -7.21 -3.19
CA ARG A 133 18.55 -6.75 -3.48
C ARG A 133 18.28 -6.74 -4.97
N GLU A 134 17.10 -7.18 -5.34
CA GLU A 134 16.60 -7.07 -6.71
C GLU A 134 16.08 -5.65 -6.99
N PHE A 135 16.46 -5.16 -8.16
CA PHE A 135 15.83 -4.02 -8.81
C PHE A 135 15.33 -4.47 -10.19
N ALA A 136 14.18 -3.96 -10.60
CA ALA A 136 13.67 -4.13 -11.96
C ALA A 136 13.59 -2.77 -12.64
N LEU A 137 13.95 -2.72 -13.91
CA LEU A 137 13.96 -1.49 -14.70
C LEU A 137 12.97 -1.62 -15.87
N THR A 138 12.05 -0.68 -16.00
CA THR A 138 11.25 -0.53 -17.22
C THR A 138 11.95 0.51 -18.09
N LEU A 139 12.43 0.10 -19.25
CA LEU A 139 13.12 0.99 -20.18
C LEU A 139 12.12 1.85 -20.98
N GLN A 140 12.64 2.83 -21.73
CA GLN A 140 11.81 3.72 -22.57
C GLN A 140 11.05 3.00 -23.70
N ASN A 141 11.51 1.83 -24.10
CA ASN A 141 10.88 0.95 -25.09
C ASN A 141 10.02 -0.15 -24.45
N ASP A 142 9.59 0.04 -23.20
CA ASP A 142 8.80 -0.91 -22.40
C ASP A 142 9.49 -2.26 -22.12
N ALA A 143 10.78 -2.42 -22.45
CA ALA A 143 11.53 -3.60 -22.05
C ALA A 143 11.68 -3.66 -20.52
N TYR A 144 11.33 -4.79 -19.93
CA TYR A 144 11.36 -5.02 -18.49
C TYR A 144 12.57 -5.86 -18.08
N LEU A 145 13.49 -5.26 -17.35
CA LEU A 145 14.75 -5.88 -16.93
C LEU A 145 14.71 -6.23 -15.45
N ARG A 146 14.48 -7.49 -15.11
CA ARG A 146 14.49 -8.01 -13.74
C ARG A 146 15.88 -8.44 -13.27
N TYR A 147 15.96 -8.70 -11.97
CA TYR A 147 17.15 -9.26 -11.29
C TYR A 147 18.40 -8.39 -11.43
N GLN A 148 18.22 -7.09 -11.55
CA GLN A 148 19.32 -6.14 -11.45
C GLN A 148 19.71 -5.98 -9.98
N SER A 149 21.01 -5.80 -9.71
CA SER A 149 21.52 -5.61 -8.36
C SER A 149 22.78 -4.75 -8.39
N TYR A 150 23.05 -4.03 -7.30
CA TYR A 150 24.11 -3.05 -7.24
C TYR A 150 24.82 -3.09 -5.88
N PRO A 151 26.17 -3.09 -5.81
CA PRO A 151 26.90 -3.18 -4.56
C PRO A 151 26.76 -1.90 -3.70
N ASN A 152 26.47 -0.75 -4.30
CA ASN A 152 26.37 0.54 -3.62
C ASN A 152 25.57 1.56 -4.41
N SER A 153 25.32 2.73 -3.80
CA SER A 153 24.60 3.85 -4.38
C SER A 153 25.19 4.37 -5.69
N ASP A 154 26.51 4.44 -5.80
CA ASP A 154 27.17 5.00 -6.97
C ASP A 154 27.01 4.12 -8.21
N MET A 155 27.07 2.80 -8.03
CA MET A 155 26.82 1.84 -9.11
C MET A 155 25.37 1.86 -9.55
N LEU A 156 24.42 1.92 -8.60
CA LEU A 156 23.00 2.11 -8.92
C LEU A 156 22.82 3.40 -9.73
N ARG A 157 23.33 4.54 -9.24
CA ARG A 157 23.22 5.84 -9.91
C ARG A 157 23.77 5.80 -11.33
N LYS A 158 24.99 5.29 -11.50
CA LYS A 158 25.64 5.18 -12.81
C LYS A 158 24.81 4.35 -13.79
N ASP A 159 24.27 3.22 -13.34
CA ASP A 159 23.49 2.34 -14.22
C ASP A 159 22.11 2.92 -14.54
N ILE A 160 21.40 3.51 -13.59
CA ILE A 160 20.13 4.19 -13.83
C ILE A 160 20.29 5.34 -14.82
N ILE A 161 21.33 6.18 -14.68
CA ILE A 161 21.59 7.26 -15.64
C ILE A 161 21.97 6.71 -17.03
N ARG A 162 22.69 5.58 -17.10
CA ARG A 162 23.09 4.92 -18.35
C ARG A 162 21.92 4.28 -19.05
N GLN A 163 21.12 3.49 -18.32
CA GLN A 163 19.95 2.76 -18.84
C GLN A 163 18.77 3.70 -19.10
N ASN A 164 18.69 4.78 -18.33
CA ASN A 164 17.64 5.78 -18.40
C ASN A 164 16.23 5.19 -18.41
N PRO A 165 15.86 4.38 -17.38
CA PRO A 165 14.56 3.75 -17.35
C PRO A 165 13.43 4.78 -17.19
N SER A 166 12.26 4.49 -17.76
CA SER A 166 11.04 5.27 -17.49
C SER A 166 10.64 5.18 -16.02
N ARG A 167 10.87 4.02 -15.39
CA ARG A 167 10.71 3.77 -13.96
C ARG A 167 11.57 2.58 -13.53
N PHE A 168 11.77 2.44 -12.21
CA PHE A 168 12.33 1.23 -11.65
C PHE A 168 11.60 0.82 -10.37
N GLU A 169 11.71 -0.44 -10.04
CA GLU A 169 11.01 -1.11 -8.95
C GLU A 169 11.98 -1.78 -8.01
N ILE A 170 11.55 -1.94 -6.76
CA ILE A 170 12.35 -2.50 -5.66
C ILE A 170 11.77 -3.85 -5.29
N GLY A 171 12.61 -4.87 -5.31
CA GLY A 171 12.29 -6.24 -4.94
C GLY A 171 12.94 -6.68 -3.63
N PRO A 172 12.93 -8.00 -3.34
CA PRO A 172 13.50 -8.58 -2.14
C PRO A 172 15.03 -8.62 -2.14
N VAL A 173 15.57 -8.85 -0.97
CA VAL A 173 16.95 -9.27 -0.77
C VAL A 173 17.01 -10.80 -0.89
N TYR A 174 17.90 -11.31 -1.71
CA TYR A 174 18.09 -12.74 -1.92
C TYR A 174 19.31 -13.29 -1.15
N THR A 175 19.39 -14.61 -1.07
CA THR A 175 20.54 -15.32 -0.48
C THR A 175 21.86 -15.04 -1.19
N THR A 176 21.79 -14.70 -2.47
CA THR A 176 22.93 -14.38 -3.34
C THR A 176 22.58 -13.23 -4.26
N ASN A 177 23.58 -12.68 -4.96
CA ASN A 177 23.33 -11.59 -5.91
C ASN A 177 22.34 -12.04 -7.00
N PRO A 178 21.25 -11.31 -7.23
CA PRO A 178 20.24 -11.65 -8.24
C PRO A 178 20.79 -11.81 -9.68
N ARG A 179 21.85 -11.08 -10.03
CA ARG A 179 22.49 -11.20 -11.36
C ARG A 179 23.10 -12.57 -11.59
N ASP A 180 23.53 -13.24 -10.51
CA ASP A 180 24.22 -14.53 -10.57
C ASP A 180 23.25 -15.73 -10.53
N ARG A 181 21.91 -15.50 -10.48
CA ARG A 181 20.90 -16.57 -10.33
C ARG A 181 21.03 -17.70 -11.33
N LYS A 182 21.38 -17.39 -12.60
CA LYS A 182 21.53 -18.37 -13.68
C LYS A 182 22.82 -19.21 -13.58
N THR A 183 23.79 -18.79 -12.78
CA THR A 183 25.06 -19.51 -12.58
C THR A 183 25.02 -20.48 -11.40
N LEU A 184 23.94 -20.45 -10.61
CA LEU A 184 23.79 -21.30 -9.43
C LEU A 184 23.56 -22.75 -9.83
N ARG A 185 24.24 -23.66 -9.11
CA ARG A 185 24.13 -25.13 -9.37
C ARG A 185 22.74 -25.69 -9.07
N LYS A 186 21.99 -25.06 -8.15
CA LYS A 186 20.63 -25.46 -7.76
C LYS A 186 19.80 -24.18 -7.59
N SER A 187 18.63 -24.14 -8.21
CA SER A 187 17.65 -23.03 -8.08
C SER A 187 17.23 -22.80 -6.62
N SER A 188 17.17 -23.86 -5.81
CA SER A 188 16.87 -23.77 -4.37
C SER A 188 17.87 -22.95 -3.55
N MET A 189 19.04 -22.63 -4.10
CA MET A 189 20.00 -21.71 -3.48
C MET A 189 19.63 -20.23 -3.64
N PHE A 190 18.76 -19.90 -4.58
CA PHE A 190 18.26 -18.56 -4.82
C PHE A 190 16.89 -18.37 -4.15
N ARG A 191 16.88 -17.78 -2.96
CA ARG A 191 15.66 -17.59 -2.16
C ARG A 191 15.57 -16.17 -1.65
N PRO A 192 14.37 -15.57 -1.66
CA PRO A 192 14.14 -14.28 -1.02
C PRO A 192 14.29 -14.43 0.50
N LEU A 193 15.10 -13.58 1.10
CA LEU A 193 15.36 -13.55 2.56
C LEU A 193 14.47 -12.53 3.25
N SER A 194 14.51 -11.29 2.77
CA SER A 194 13.82 -10.17 3.40
C SER A 194 13.32 -9.19 2.35
N LYS A 195 12.24 -8.50 2.69
CA LYS A 195 11.69 -7.37 1.93
C LYS A 195 10.77 -6.58 2.84
N GLU A 196 10.71 -5.28 2.68
CA GLU A 196 9.71 -4.42 3.29
C GLU A 196 8.31 -4.99 3.03
N ILE A 197 7.40 -4.97 4.03
CA ILE A 197 5.99 -5.22 3.74
C ILE A 197 5.47 -4.01 2.98
N VAL A 198 4.69 -4.26 1.96
CA VAL A 198 4.12 -3.22 1.12
C VAL A 198 2.61 -3.37 1.00
N PHE A 199 1.91 -2.24 0.95
CA PHE A 199 0.49 -2.18 0.60
C PHE A 199 0.34 -1.22 -0.56
N ASP A 200 -0.46 -1.60 -1.53
CA ASP A 200 -0.85 -0.76 -2.67
C ASP A 200 -2.34 -0.45 -2.60
N ILE A 201 -2.67 0.84 -2.78
CA ILE A 201 -4.03 1.36 -2.78
C ILE A 201 -4.20 2.20 -4.03
N ASP A 202 -5.03 1.74 -4.95
CA ASP A 202 -5.35 2.44 -6.19
C ASP A 202 -6.82 2.91 -6.17
N LEU A 203 -7.07 4.14 -6.55
CA LEU A 203 -8.42 4.70 -6.58
C LEU A 203 -9.31 4.06 -7.64
N THR A 204 -8.79 3.30 -8.60
CA THR A 204 -9.62 2.49 -9.51
C THR A 204 -10.38 1.38 -8.82
N ASP A 205 -9.87 0.87 -7.70
CA ASP A 205 -10.57 -0.13 -6.89
C ASP A 205 -11.85 0.41 -6.24
N TYR A 206 -12.04 1.72 -6.25
CA TYR A 206 -13.21 2.43 -5.73
C TYR A 206 -14.17 2.88 -6.84
N ASP A 207 -13.96 2.51 -8.11
CA ASP A 207 -14.79 2.98 -9.24
C ASP A 207 -16.27 2.58 -9.15
N ASP A 208 -16.61 1.55 -8.36
CA ASP A 208 -17.99 1.14 -8.11
C ASP A 208 -18.74 2.00 -7.06
N ILE A 209 -18.01 2.79 -6.27
CA ILE A 209 -18.58 3.72 -5.26
C ILE A 209 -18.17 5.17 -5.51
N ARG A 210 -17.24 5.41 -6.39
CA ARG A 210 -16.72 6.71 -6.77
C ARG A 210 -17.46 7.24 -8.01
N SER A 211 -18.22 8.32 -7.85
CA SER A 211 -19.02 8.92 -8.92
C SER A 211 -18.38 10.17 -9.55
N CYS A 212 -17.49 10.84 -8.82
CA CYS A 212 -16.88 12.11 -9.24
C CYS A 212 -15.83 11.97 -10.35
N CYS A 213 -15.20 10.79 -10.47
CA CYS A 213 -14.17 10.47 -11.45
C CYS A 213 -14.22 8.99 -11.84
N VAL A 214 -13.63 8.65 -12.98
CA VAL A 214 -13.56 7.26 -13.47
C VAL A 214 -12.15 6.93 -13.93
N LYS A 215 -11.76 5.66 -13.77
CA LYS A 215 -10.46 5.12 -14.22
C LYS A 215 -9.29 5.93 -13.66
N ALA A 216 -8.47 6.50 -14.56
CA ALA A 216 -7.24 7.19 -14.22
C ALA A 216 -7.40 8.62 -13.70
N ASN A 217 -8.60 9.20 -13.81
CA ASN A 217 -8.86 10.58 -13.38
C ASN A 217 -9.13 10.62 -11.87
N ILE A 218 -8.63 11.68 -11.22
CA ILE A 218 -8.85 11.95 -9.81
C ILE A 218 -9.19 13.41 -9.60
N CYS A 219 -9.87 13.70 -8.48
CA CYS A 219 -10.12 15.04 -7.97
C CYS A 219 -10.00 15.04 -6.43
N SER A 220 -10.11 16.21 -5.80
CA SER A 220 -10.06 16.33 -4.35
C SER A 220 -11.12 15.47 -3.63
N LYS A 221 -12.30 15.31 -4.22
CA LYS A 221 -13.39 14.51 -3.65
C LYS A 221 -13.05 13.02 -3.57
N CYS A 222 -12.49 12.42 -4.62
CA CYS A 222 -12.11 11.01 -4.57
C CYS A 222 -10.76 10.77 -3.89
N TRP A 223 -9.91 11.79 -3.75
CA TRP A 223 -8.67 11.65 -2.99
C TRP A 223 -8.93 11.31 -1.51
N ALA A 224 -10.08 11.70 -0.97
CA ALA A 224 -10.51 11.34 0.37
C ALA A 224 -10.47 9.82 0.64
N PHE A 225 -10.69 8.97 -0.38
CA PHE A 225 -10.58 7.51 -0.23
C PHE A 225 -9.14 7.06 0.06
N ALA A 226 -8.15 7.66 -0.58
CA ALA A 226 -6.74 7.40 -0.26
C ALA A 226 -6.40 7.86 1.17
N THR A 227 -6.89 9.02 1.59
CA THR A 227 -6.71 9.53 2.96
C THR A 227 -7.36 8.61 4.00
N MET A 228 -8.59 8.14 3.76
CA MET A 228 -9.26 7.15 4.62
C MET A 228 -8.44 5.88 4.76
N ALA A 229 -7.92 5.37 3.64
CA ALA A 229 -7.13 4.15 3.61
C ALA A 229 -5.82 4.31 4.40
N ILE A 230 -5.09 5.41 4.20
CA ILE A 230 -3.89 5.73 4.99
C ILE A 230 -4.22 5.72 6.48
N LYS A 231 -5.28 6.42 6.91
CA LYS A 231 -5.63 6.54 8.34
C LYS A 231 -5.96 5.21 8.99
N VAL A 232 -6.74 4.37 8.32
CA VAL A 232 -7.13 3.07 8.88
C VAL A 232 -5.95 2.10 8.92
N VAL A 233 -5.17 2.04 7.85
CA VAL A 233 -4.07 1.08 7.73
C VAL A 233 -2.87 1.49 8.59
N ASP A 234 -2.46 2.77 8.59
CA ASP A 234 -1.31 3.24 9.36
C ASP A 234 -1.52 3.03 10.88
N VAL A 235 -2.71 3.41 11.38
CA VAL A 235 -3.03 3.21 12.81
C VAL A 235 -3.01 1.73 13.17
N ALA A 236 -3.56 0.85 12.34
CA ALA A 236 -3.54 -0.57 12.63
C ALA A 236 -2.13 -1.17 12.57
N LEU A 237 -1.31 -0.75 11.60
CA LEU A 237 0.08 -1.20 11.51
C LEU A 237 0.90 -0.79 12.75
N ARG A 238 0.61 0.38 13.33
CA ARG A 238 1.29 0.85 14.54
C ARG A 238 0.73 0.22 15.81
N ASP A 239 -0.59 0.29 15.99
CA ASP A 239 -1.22 -0.07 17.26
C ASP A 239 -1.41 -1.59 17.41
N ASP A 240 -1.74 -2.31 16.31
CA ASP A 240 -2.07 -3.73 16.35
C ASP A 240 -0.85 -4.61 16.04
N PHE A 241 0.09 -4.13 15.24
CA PHE A 241 1.31 -4.87 14.86
C PHE A 241 2.59 -4.30 15.46
N GLY A 242 2.57 -3.10 16.04
CA GLY A 242 3.73 -2.48 16.69
C GLY A 242 4.82 -2.00 15.73
N PHE A 243 4.51 -1.80 14.45
CA PHE A 243 5.49 -1.28 13.49
C PHE A 243 5.69 0.23 13.65
N GLU A 244 6.94 0.67 13.65
CA GLU A 244 7.32 2.07 13.86
C GLU A 244 7.76 2.75 12.55
N HIS A 245 8.49 2.02 11.70
CA HIS A 245 9.11 2.55 10.49
C HIS A 245 8.24 2.36 9.25
N ILE A 246 7.16 3.15 9.19
CA ILE A 246 6.19 3.15 8.10
C ILE A 246 6.33 4.44 7.32
N ILE A 247 6.45 4.33 5.99
CA ILE A 247 6.42 5.47 5.08
C ILE A 247 5.36 5.27 4.01
N TRP A 248 4.56 6.30 3.78
CA TRP A 248 3.59 6.34 2.70
C TRP A 248 4.15 7.13 1.53
N ILE A 249 3.95 6.62 0.32
CA ILE A 249 4.44 7.22 -0.93
C ILE A 249 3.26 7.44 -1.86
N TYR A 250 3.11 8.66 -2.36
CA TYR A 250 2.19 8.96 -3.46
C TYR A 250 2.66 8.25 -4.74
N SER A 251 1.79 7.53 -5.41
CA SER A 251 2.16 6.74 -6.60
C SER A 251 2.42 7.58 -7.87
N GLY A 252 2.26 8.91 -7.76
CA GLY A 252 2.43 9.86 -8.87
C GLY A 252 1.18 10.11 -9.70
N ARG A 253 0.06 9.38 -9.45
CA ARG A 253 -1.18 9.57 -10.20
C ARG A 253 -2.44 9.43 -9.34
N ARG A 254 -2.82 8.23 -8.92
CA ARG A 254 -4.13 7.94 -8.33
C ARG A 254 -4.09 7.03 -7.11
N GLY A 255 -2.92 6.74 -6.57
CA GLY A 255 -2.81 5.80 -5.46
C GLY A 255 -1.71 6.16 -4.49
N VAL A 256 -1.57 5.32 -3.47
CA VAL A 256 -0.55 5.44 -2.43
C VAL A 256 0.01 4.07 -2.08
N HIS A 257 1.29 4.01 -1.78
CA HIS A 257 1.99 2.81 -1.36
C HIS A 257 2.48 2.98 0.07
N ALA A 258 2.21 2.00 0.94
CA ALA A 258 2.86 1.92 2.24
C ALA A 258 4.09 1.01 2.16
N TRP A 259 5.17 1.41 2.83
CA TRP A 259 6.39 0.61 3.00
C TRP A 259 6.69 0.50 4.49
N ILE A 260 6.75 -0.73 4.99
CA ILE A 260 7.03 -1.04 6.40
C ILE A 260 8.44 -1.61 6.49
N SER A 261 9.35 -0.85 7.10
CA SER A 261 10.79 -1.09 7.05
C SER A 261 11.39 -1.66 8.34
N ASP A 262 10.57 -1.93 9.36
CA ASP A 262 11.01 -2.62 10.58
C ASP A 262 11.64 -3.97 10.23
N LYS A 263 12.72 -4.38 10.94
CA LYS A 263 13.40 -5.66 10.66
C LYS A 263 12.44 -6.83 10.77
N GLU A 264 11.62 -6.83 11.83
CA GLU A 264 10.62 -7.85 12.09
C GLU A 264 9.65 -7.98 10.93
N ALA A 265 9.24 -6.87 10.32
CA ALA A 265 8.37 -6.84 9.15
C ALA A 265 9.08 -7.37 7.90
N ARG A 266 10.33 -6.95 7.67
CA ARG A 266 11.12 -7.36 6.49
C ARG A 266 11.40 -8.87 6.45
N GLU A 267 11.60 -9.50 7.61
CA GLU A 267 11.96 -10.91 7.75
C GLU A 267 10.75 -11.86 7.76
N LEU A 268 9.51 -11.34 7.81
CA LEU A 268 8.31 -12.18 7.75
C LEU A 268 8.28 -13.03 6.49
N ASP A 269 7.94 -14.30 6.66
CA ASP A 269 7.65 -15.22 5.57
C ASP A 269 6.31 -14.91 4.88
N ASP A 270 6.05 -15.56 3.76
CA ASP A 270 4.87 -15.29 2.95
C ASP A 270 3.56 -15.65 3.68
N ASP A 271 3.56 -16.64 4.56
CA ASP A 271 2.35 -17.03 5.32
C ASP A 271 2.00 -15.96 6.37
N LYS A 272 2.98 -15.42 7.06
CA LYS A 272 2.77 -14.31 8.00
C LYS A 272 2.34 -13.03 7.28
N ARG A 273 2.93 -12.74 6.11
CA ARG A 273 2.52 -11.62 5.24
C ARG A 273 1.07 -11.78 4.79
N LYS A 274 0.67 -12.98 4.38
CA LYS A 274 -0.70 -13.33 4.03
C LYS A 274 -1.67 -13.10 5.20
N ALA A 275 -1.25 -13.46 6.43
CA ALA A 275 -2.04 -13.23 7.63
C ALA A 275 -2.24 -11.75 7.91
N ILE A 276 -1.17 -10.91 7.81
CA ILE A 276 -1.27 -9.46 7.98
C ILE A 276 -2.14 -8.84 6.89
N THR A 277 -1.95 -9.21 5.62
CA THR A 277 -2.79 -8.71 4.52
C THR A 277 -4.25 -9.11 4.71
N GLY A 278 -4.51 -10.37 5.11
CA GLY A 278 -5.84 -10.88 5.41
C GLY A 278 -6.54 -10.19 6.58
N TYR A 279 -5.76 -9.61 7.53
CA TYR A 279 -6.30 -8.80 8.62
C TYR A 279 -7.05 -7.56 8.13
N PHE A 280 -6.60 -6.97 7.03
CA PHE A 280 -7.22 -5.81 6.40
C PHE A 280 -8.31 -6.18 5.38
N GLU A 281 -8.49 -7.46 5.05
CA GLU A 281 -9.44 -7.90 4.02
C GLU A 281 -10.87 -7.99 4.60
N VAL A 282 -11.50 -6.85 4.80
CA VAL A 282 -12.88 -6.73 5.31
C VAL A 282 -13.91 -6.85 4.20
N LEU A 283 -13.60 -6.38 3.01
CA LEU A 283 -14.48 -6.43 1.85
C LEU A 283 -14.12 -7.64 0.99
N ARG A 284 -15.11 -8.51 0.70
CA ARG A 284 -14.94 -9.69 -0.15
C ARG A 284 -16.08 -9.81 -1.14
N GLY A 285 -15.78 -10.37 -2.30
CA GLY A 285 -16.76 -10.61 -3.36
C GLY A 285 -16.93 -9.44 -4.32
N GLY A 286 -17.39 -9.77 -5.54
CA GLY A 286 -17.63 -8.80 -6.59
C GLY A 286 -18.88 -7.95 -6.36
N THR A 287 -19.14 -7.02 -7.28
CA THR A 287 -20.30 -6.09 -7.24
C THR A 287 -21.65 -6.79 -7.22
N GLN A 288 -21.74 -8.04 -7.65
CA GLN A 288 -22.97 -8.85 -7.65
C GLN A 288 -23.22 -9.59 -6.33
N SER A 289 -22.27 -9.55 -5.36
CA SER A 289 -22.45 -10.19 -4.06
C SER A 289 -23.46 -9.43 -3.21
N GLY A 290 -24.42 -10.17 -2.59
CA GLY A 290 -25.43 -9.57 -1.72
C GLY A 290 -24.84 -8.82 -0.54
N LYS A 291 -23.90 -9.43 0.19
CA LYS A 291 -23.18 -8.81 1.31
C LYS A 291 -21.68 -8.86 1.03
N ARG A 292 -21.04 -7.70 0.94
CA ARG A 292 -19.59 -7.58 0.66
C ARG A 292 -18.74 -7.53 1.94
N VAL A 293 -19.31 -6.98 3.02
CA VAL A 293 -18.61 -6.83 4.30
C VAL A 293 -18.59 -8.17 5.03
N ASN A 294 -17.39 -8.74 5.21
CA ASN A 294 -17.17 -10.05 5.82
C ASN A 294 -16.50 -9.88 7.20
N ILE A 295 -17.32 -9.51 8.18
CA ILE A 295 -16.89 -9.34 9.58
C ILE A 295 -17.72 -10.22 10.52
N LYS A 296 -17.08 -10.66 11.61
CA LYS A 296 -17.74 -11.40 12.69
C LYS A 296 -18.22 -10.45 13.77
N ARG A 297 -19.27 -10.84 14.48
CA ARG A 297 -19.76 -10.15 15.68
C ARG A 297 -19.46 -10.98 16.95
N PRO A 298 -19.08 -10.41 18.08
CA PRO A 298 -18.83 -8.97 18.28
C PRO A 298 -17.66 -8.46 17.45
N LEU A 299 -17.66 -7.16 17.14
CA LEU A 299 -16.64 -6.55 16.28
C LEU A 299 -15.25 -6.65 16.92
N HIS A 300 -14.26 -6.97 16.08
CA HIS A 300 -12.86 -6.87 16.45
C HIS A 300 -12.48 -5.41 16.79
N PRO A 301 -11.60 -5.13 17.77
CA PRO A 301 -11.20 -3.77 18.13
C PRO A 301 -10.72 -2.92 16.95
N HIS A 302 -9.98 -3.50 16.00
CA HIS A 302 -9.61 -2.86 14.75
C HIS A 302 -10.81 -2.31 13.98
N ILE A 303 -11.89 -3.12 13.84
CA ILE A 303 -13.09 -2.70 13.10
C ILE A 303 -13.85 -1.61 13.87
N VAL A 304 -13.92 -1.69 15.20
CA VAL A 304 -14.52 -0.63 16.02
C VAL A 304 -13.77 0.68 15.81
N ARG A 305 -12.44 0.68 15.91
CA ARG A 305 -11.59 1.85 15.67
C ARG A 305 -11.73 2.36 14.24
N SER A 306 -11.79 1.46 13.25
CA SER A 306 -11.99 1.83 11.84
C SER A 306 -13.33 2.55 11.64
N LEU A 307 -14.41 2.08 12.25
CA LEU A 307 -15.72 2.75 12.21
C LEU A 307 -15.67 4.17 12.76
N GLU A 308 -14.98 4.38 13.88
CA GLU A 308 -14.83 5.73 14.47
C GLU A 308 -14.02 6.67 13.54
N ILE A 309 -12.94 6.16 12.94
CA ILE A 309 -12.14 6.91 11.96
C ILE A 309 -12.96 7.26 10.73
N LEU A 310 -13.74 6.30 10.21
CA LEU A 310 -14.42 6.43 8.91
C LEU A 310 -15.77 7.14 8.99
N LYS A 311 -16.41 7.22 10.16
CA LYS A 311 -17.73 7.84 10.33
C LYS A 311 -17.83 9.29 9.80
N PRO A 312 -16.89 10.21 10.08
CA PRO A 312 -16.94 11.55 9.51
C PRO A 312 -16.75 11.53 7.98
N TYR A 313 -15.90 10.66 7.46
CA TYR A 313 -15.70 10.52 6.03
C TYR A 313 -16.91 9.94 5.30
N PHE A 314 -17.67 9.06 5.94
CA PHE A 314 -18.90 8.55 5.35
C PHE A 314 -19.91 9.69 5.08
N GLN A 315 -20.02 10.67 5.97
CA GLN A 315 -20.84 11.86 5.70
C GLN A 315 -20.33 12.65 4.48
N GLN A 316 -19.01 12.77 4.34
CA GLN A 316 -18.40 13.40 3.18
C GLN A 316 -18.67 12.61 1.90
N VAL A 317 -18.56 11.27 1.93
CA VAL A 317 -18.88 10.39 0.79
C VAL A 317 -20.35 10.55 0.36
N LEU A 318 -21.28 10.64 1.31
CA LEU A 318 -22.68 10.88 1.01
C LEU A 318 -22.95 12.21 0.27
N VAL A 319 -22.14 13.23 0.54
CA VAL A 319 -22.22 14.55 -0.11
C VAL A 319 -21.49 14.55 -1.45
N ASP A 320 -20.24 14.06 -1.46
CA ASP A 320 -19.34 14.22 -2.59
C ASP A 320 -19.55 13.21 -3.71
N GLN A 321 -19.99 12.00 -3.35
CA GLN A 321 -20.19 10.89 -4.29
C GLN A 321 -21.66 10.62 -4.57
N GLU A 322 -22.59 11.07 -3.71
CA GLU A 322 -24.04 10.85 -3.86
C GLU A 322 -24.40 9.38 -4.22
N PRO A 323 -23.89 8.37 -3.47
CA PRO A 323 -23.94 6.97 -3.87
C PRO A 323 -25.38 6.42 -4.01
N PHE A 324 -26.36 7.06 -3.37
CA PHE A 324 -27.76 6.64 -3.38
C PHE A 324 -28.65 7.45 -4.33
N MET A 325 -28.06 8.28 -5.21
CA MET A 325 -28.84 9.05 -6.20
C MET A 325 -29.29 8.18 -7.37
N THR A 326 -28.46 7.26 -7.82
CA THR A 326 -28.80 6.34 -8.91
C THR A 326 -29.79 5.25 -8.44
N GLN A 327 -30.58 4.73 -9.36
CA GLN A 327 -31.48 3.62 -9.06
C GLN A 327 -30.72 2.40 -8.51
N ALA A 328 -29.60 2.04 -9.14
CA ALA A 328 -28.76 0.94 -8.69
C ALA A 328 -28.23 1.16 -7.26
N GLY A 329 -27.81 2.38 -6.92
CA GLY A 329 -27.37 2.73 -5.56
C GLY A 329 -28.49 2.65 -4.53
N GLN A 330 -29.72 3.07 -4.90
CA GLN A 330 -30.89 2.93 -4.03
C GLN A 330 -31.26 1.47 -3.80
N GLU A 331 -31.30 0.68 -4.88
CA GLU A 331 -31.59 -0.76 -4.80
C GLU A 331 -30.54 -1.47 -3.95
N ARG A 332 -29.26 -1.11 -4.12
CA ARG A 332 -28.16 -1.63 -3.29
C ARG A 332 -28.36 -1.30 -1.82
N LEU A 333 -28.69 -0.06 -1.48
CA LEU A 333 -28.95 0.36 -0.10
C LEU A 333 -30.13 -0.43 0.49
N LEU A 334 -31.23 -0.56 -0.25
CA LEU A 334 -32.43 -1.29 0.20
C LEU A 334 -32.15 -2.79 0.43
N GLN A 335 -31.33 -3.42 -0.40
CA GLN A 335 -30.91 -4.82 -0.21
C GLN A 335 -30.13 -5.05 1.08
N LEU A 336 -29.44 -4.03 1.60
CA LEU A 336 -28.65 -4.10 2.82
C LEU A 336 -29.47 -3.80 4.08
N ILE A 337 -30.72 -3.31 3.95
CA ILE A 337 -31.62 -3.10 5.08
C ILE A 337 -32.21 -4.46 5.50
N PRO A 338 -32.07 -4.88 6.77
CA PRO A 338 -32.45 -6.21 7.21
C PRO A 338 -33.97 -6.41 7.35
N ASP A 339 -34.73 -5.32 7.51
CA ASP A 339 -36.20 -5.36 7.68
C ASP A 339 -36.92 -4.99 6.40
N LYS A 340 -37.74 -5.92 5.89
CA LYS A 340 -38.46 -5.76 4.63
C LYS A 340 -39.52 -4.65 4.69
N ALA A 341 -40.25 -4.52 5.79
CA ALA A 341 -41.29 -3.50 5.91
C ALA A 341 -40.69 -2.09 5.93
N LEU A 342 -39.55 -1.92 6.59
CA LEU A 342 -38.78 -0.68 6.56
C LEU A 342 -38.25 -0.41 5.14
N GLY A 343 -37.69 -1.43 4.47
CA GLY A 343 -37.18 -1.33 3.10
C GLY A 343 -38.26 -0.89 2.11
N ASP A 344 -39.47 -1.52 2.17
CA ASP A 344 -40.60 -1.18 1.32
C ASP A 344 -41.10 0.27 1.56
N ALA A 345 -41.10 0.71 2.83
CA ALA A 345 -41.48 2.07 3.18
C ALA A 345 -40.49 3.11 2.68
N LEU A 346 -39.17 2.80 2.78
CA LEU A 346 -38.09 3.63 2.23
C LEU A 346 -38.19 3.72 0.70
N ALA A 347 -38.36 2.60 0.02
CA ALA A 347 -38.55 2.54 -1.43
C ALA A 347 -39.71 3.40 -1.90
N LYS A 348 -40.87 3.29 -1.24
CA LYS A 348 -42.05 4.11 -1.52
C LYS A 348 -41.79 5.60 -1.32
N LYS A 349 -41.11 5.96 -0.22
CA LYS A 349 -40.74 7.35 0.08
C LYS A 349 -39.81 7.94 -0.98
N TRP A 350 -38.80 7.18 -1.40
CA TRP A 350 -37.84 7.67 -2.39
C TRP A 350 -38.40 7.70 -3.81
N ALA A 351 -39.28 6.78 -4.16
CA ALA A 351 -40.03 6.82 -5.42
C ALA A 351 -40.88 8.10 -5.57
N SER A 352 -41.42 8.64 -4.45
CA SER A 352 -42.15 9.91 -4.46
C SER A 352 -41.25 11.16 -4.50
N SER A 353 -39.93 11.00 -4.34
CA SER A 353 -38.95 12.10 -4.35
C SER A 353 -37.61 11.61 -4.96
N PRO A 354 -37.55 11.43 -6.31
CA PRO A 354 -36.37 10.86 -6.97
C PRO A 354 -35.07 11.61 -6.73
N ASP A 355 -35.14 12.93 -6.68
CA ASP A 355 -33.98 13.84 -6.51
C ASP A 355 -33.54 14.01 -5.06
N ARG A 356 -34.03 13.14 -4.15
CA ARG A 356 -33.69 13.22 -2.75
C ARG A 356 -32.20 12.91 -2.53
N PRO A 357 -31.39 13.82 -1.90
CA PRO A 357 -29.96 13.60 -1.71
C PRO A 357 -29.63 12.37 -0.88
N SER A 358 -28.47 11.76 -1.12
CA SER A 358 -27.99 10.58 -0.39
C SER A 358 -27.94 10.79 1.13
N THR A 359 -27.58 11.97 1.58
CA THR A 359 -27.60 12.36 3.00
C THR A 359 -28.99 12.28 3.61
N ARG A 360 -30.02 12.70 2.85
CA ARG A 360 -31.42 12.62 3.29
C ARG A 360 -31.95 11.20 3.22
N LYS A 361 -31.60 10.43 2.19
CA LYS A 361 -31.96 9.00 2.10
C LYS A 361 -31.37 8.21 3.27
N TRP A 362 -30.13 8.52 3.66
CA TRP A 362 -29.50 7.91 4.83
C TRP A 362 -30.23 8.27 6.15
N ALA A 363 -30.60 9.53 6.34
CA ALA A 363 -31.34 9.98 7.52
C ALA A 363 -32.79 9.43 7.57
N ASP A 364 -33.40 9.13 6.42
CA ASP A 364 -34.72 8.52 6.34
C ASP A 364 -34.80 7.14 6.98
N ILE A 365 -33.70 6.38 6.96
CA ILE A 365 -33.64 5.05 7.59
C ILE A 365 -34.00 5.18 9.08
N ASP A 366 -33.33 6.08 9.79
CA ASP A 366 -33.58 6.30 11.23
C ASP A 366 -34.96 6.91 11.46
N SER A 367 -35.33 7.89 10.64
CA SER A 367 -36.61 8.59 10.77
C SER A 367 -37.79 7.63 10.62
N LEU A 368 -37.78 6.73 9.61
CA LEU A 368 -38.83 5.77 9.39
C LEU A 368 -38.79 4.63 10.42
N ALA A 369 -37.62 4.17 10.81
CA ALA A 369 -37.47 3.19 11.90
C ALA A 369 -38.13 3.69 13.21
N ALA A 370 -37.96 4.98 13.54
CA ALA A 370 -38.53 5.61 14.72
C ALA A 370 -40.07 5.77 14.67
N THR A 371 -40.68 5.77 13.47
CA THR A 371 -42.15 5.85 13.35
C THR A 371 -42.87 4.52 13.67
N GLY A 372 -42.12 3.43 13.89
CA GLY A 372 -42.71 2.12 14.14
C GLY A 372 -43.38 1.48 12.91
N VAL A 373 -42.93 1.82 11.70
CA VAL A 373 -43.40 1.32 10.42
C VAL A 373 -43.31 -0.21 10.34
N SER A 374 -42.34 -0.79 11.01
CA SER A 374 -42.21 -2.22 11.24
C SER A 374 -42.34 -2.55 12.73
N LYS A 375 -43.28 -3.39 13.09
CA LYS A 375 -43.47 -3.88 14.47
C LYS A 375 -42.45 -4.96 14.84
N SER A 376 -41.81 -5.58 13.86
CA SER A 376 -40.83 -6.66 14.01
C SER A 376 -39.37 -6.16 13.86
N LEU A 377 -39.15 -4.84 13.80
CA LEU A 377 -37.84 -4.26 13.57
C LEU A 377 -36.86 -4.63 14.69
N ASP A 378 -35.82 -5.39 14.34
CA ASP A 378 -34.66 -5.57 15.19
C ASP A 378 -33.72 -4.38 15.07
N THR A 379 -33.74 -3.52 16.08
CA THR A 379 -32.90 -2.30 16.11
C THR A 379 -31.42 -2.61 16.14
N LYS A 380 -31.03 -3.76 16.73
CA LYS A 380 -29.64 -4.21 16.76
C LYS A 380 -29.21 -4.63 15.35
N ALA A 381 -30.00 -5.43 14.66
CA ALA A 381 -29.73 -5.83 13.28
C ALA A 381 -29.64 -4.62 12.34
N LEU A 382 -30.52 -3.61 12.52
CA LEU A 382 -30.47 -2.37 11.75
C LEU A 382 -29.18 -1.59 12.02
N MET A 383 -28.76 -1.46 13.27
CA MET A 383 -27.51 -0.79 13.64
C MET A 383 -26.30 -1.53 13.02
N GLU A 384 -26.28 -2.85 13.09
CA GLU A 384 -25.24 -3.68 12.48
C GLU A 384 -25.19 -3.52 10.97
N ALA A 385 -26.34 -3.49 10.29
CA ALA A 385 -26.43 -3.25 8.86
C ALA A 385 -25.90 -1.85 8.49
N LYS A 386 -26.20 -0.83 9.27
CA LYS A 386 -25.68 0.53 9.06
C LYS A 386 -24.14 0.60 9.22
N GLN A 387 -23.57 -0.16 10.15
CA GLN A 387 -22.11 -0.28 10.26
C GLN A 387 -21.50 -0.97 9.04
N ASP A 388 -22.13 -2.04 8.55
CA ASP A 388 -21.69 -2.76 7.36
C ASP A 388 -21.76 -1.86 6.12
N ILE A 389 -22.82 -1.07 5.96
CA ILE A 389 -22.96 -0.10 4.87
C ILE A 389 -21.86 0.96 4.95
N LEU A 390 -21.60 1.52 6.13
CA LEU A 390 -20.52 2.50 6.31
C LEU A 390 -19.18 1.91 5.85
N LEU A 391 -18.84 0.69 6.30
CA LEU A 391 -17.61 0.02 5.89
C LEU A 391 -17.57 -0.27 4.39
N GLU A 392 -18.67 -0.70 3.78
CA GLU A 392 -18.71 -0.97 2.34
C GLU A 392 -18.34 0.25 1.49
N TYR A 393 -18.73 1.45 1.94
CA TYR A 393 -18.50 2.70 1.22
C TYR A 393 -17.24 3.48 1.65
N THR A 394 -16.52 3.05 2.68
CA THR A 394 -15.38 3.83 3.20
C THR A 394 -14.16 3.00 3.57
N TYR A 395 -14.29 1.68 3.79
CA TYR A 395 -13.17 0.86 4.25
C TYR A 395 -12.09 0.71 3.15
N PRO A 396 -10.81 0.69 3.53
CA PRO A 396 -9.70 0.54 2.58
C PRO A 396 -9.83 -0.64 1.63
N ARG A 397 -9.57 -0.39 0.35
CA ARG A 397 -9.46 -1.40 -0.69
C ARG A 397 -7.99 -1.54 -1.07
N LEU A 398 -7.43 -2.69 -0.77
CA LEU A 398 -6.02 -2.99 -0.93
C LEU A 398 -5.85 -3.98 -2.08
N ASP A 399 -4.81 -3.77 -2.90
CA ASP A 399 -4.29 -4.87 -3.72
C ASP A 399 -3.59 -5.88 -2.81
N VAL A 400 -4.33 -6.93 -2.47
CA VAL A 400 -3.89 -7.93 -1.50
C VAL A 400 -2.71 -8.77 -2.02
N GLU A 401 -2.53 -8.89 -3.33
CA GLU A 401 -1.47 -9.72 -3.91
C GLU A 401 -0.08 -9.08 -3.74
N VAL A 402 -0.01 -7.75 -3.76
CA VAL A 402 1.23 -6.99 -3.58
C VAL A 402 1.88 -7.24 -2.21
N GLY A 403 1.07 -7.34 -1.16
CA GLY A 403 1.55 -7.53 0.22
C GLY A 403 1.86 -8.97 0.62
N LYS A 404 1.28 -9.96 -0.07
CA LYS A 404 1.32 -11.38 0.35
C LYS A 404 2.66 -12.07 0.13
N LYS A 405 3.38 -11.70 -0.92
CA LYS A 405 4.61 -12.40 -1.34
C LYS A 405 5.84 -11.48 -1.27
N ARG A 406 6.95 -12.00 -0.77
CA ARG A 406 8.24 -11.27 -0.76
C ARG A 406 8.76 -10.94 -2.16
N ILE A 407 8.48 -11.79 -3.14
CA ILE A 407 8.97 -11.64 -4.52
C ILE A 407 8.27 -10.55 -5.33
N HIS A 408 7.15 -10.01 -4.85
CA HIS A 408 6.43 -8.94 -5.55
C HIS A 408 7.24 -7.64 -5.52
N LEU A 409 7.48 -7.05 -6.69
CA LEU A 409 8.19 -5.78 -6.81
C LEU A 409 7.21 -4.60 -6.66
N LEU A 410 7.71 -3.46 -6.20
CA LEU A 410 6.91 -2.25 -6.12
C LEU A 410 7.73 -1.05 -6.58
N LYS A 411 7.07 -0.13 -7.26
CA LYS A 411 7.64 1.10 -7.79
C LYS A 411 8.39 1.90 -6.72
N SER A 412 9.63 2.29 -7.03
CA SER A 412 10.50 3.05 -6.12
C SER A 412 9.90 4.42 -5.77
N PRO A 413 10.07 4.90 -4.52
CA PRO A 413 9.91 6.31 -4.23
C PRO A 413 10.75 7.18 -5.17
N PHE A 414 10.31 8.41 -5.37
CA PHE A 414 10.96 9.45 -6.20
C PHE A 414 11.07 9.17 -7.70
N VAL A 415 10.57 8.05 -8.24
CA VAL A 415 10.44 7.93 -9.70
C VAL A 415 9.36 8.86 -10.24
N VAL A 416 9.47 9.24 -11.50
CA VAL A 416 8.48 10.08 -12.18
C VAL A 416 7.38 9.19 -12.76
N HIS A 417 6.12 9.57 -12.57
CA HIS A 417 5.01 8.87 -13.20
C HIS A 417 4.87 9.31 -14.67
N PRO A 418 4.96 8.40 -15.65
CA PRO A 418 5.05 8.78 -17.06
C PRO A 418 3.82 9.54 -17.60
N GLY A 419 2.62 9.21 -17.08
CA GLY A 419 1.37 9.84 -17.54
C GLY A 419 1.05 11.19 -16.90
N THR A 420 1.74 11.62 -15.83
CA THR A 420 1.44 12.88 -15.13
C THR A 420 2.65 13.78 -14.95
N GLY A 421 3.86 13.25 -15.14
CA GLY A 421 5.11 13.94 -14.85
C GLY A 421 5.39 14.18 -13.37
N ARG A 422 4.47 13.77 -12.45
CA ARG A 422 4.64 13.96 -11.01
C ARG A 422 5.64 12.98 -10.42
N VAL A 423 6.41 13.47 -9.47
CA VAL A 423 7.34 12.65 -8.68
C VAL A 423 6.58 11.84 -7.64
N CYS A 424 6.94 10.58 -7.44
CA CYS A 424 6.37 9.72 -6.41
C CYS A 424 6.95 10.09 -5.03
N VAL A 425 6.33 11.04 -4.35
CA VAL A 425 6.85 11.66 -3.13
C VAL A 425 6.30 11.04 -1.85
N PRO A 426 7.04 11.13 -0.73
CA PRO A 426 6.55 10.75 0.58
C PRO A 426 5.34 11.57 1.03
N ILE A 427 4.42 10.90 1.73
CA ILE A 427 3.30 11.51 2.46
C ILE A 427 3.61 11.40 3.95
N THR A 428 3.61 12.52 4.65
CA THR A 428 3.87 12.51 6.09
C THR A 428 2.66 11.97 6.84
N THR A 429 2.87 10.95 7.65
CA THR A 429 1.91 10.53 8.67
C THR A 429 2.47 10.76 10.07
N GLY A 430 3.69 10.30 10.35
CA GLY A 430 4.46 10.60 11.56
C GLY A 430 3.68 10.53 12.90
N GLY A 431 2.61 9.71 12.97
CA GLY A 431 1.70 9.66 14.10
C GLY A 431 0.65 10.78 14.15
N ASP A 432 0.76 11.83 13.32
CA ASP A 432 -0.25 12.88 13.17
C ASP A 432 -1.02 12.71 11.85
N MET A 433 -2.18 12.11 11.93
CA MET A 433 -3.05 11.85 10.77
C MET A 433 -3.59 13.11 10.09
N LYS A 434 -3.51 14.28 10.73
CA LYS A 434 -3.84 15.57 10.11
C LYS A 434 -2.91 15.91 8.96
N ARG A 435 -1.66 15.45 9.03
CA ARG A 435 -0.69 15.65 7.94
C ARG A 435 -1.04 14.86 6.69
N ALA A 436 -1.58 13.63 6.85
CA ALA A 436 -2.09 12.86 5.72
C ALA A 436 -3.31 13.53 5.07
N GLU A 437 -4.18 14.18 5.89
CA GLU A 437 -5.33 14.95 5.40
C GLU A 437 -4.92 16.22 4.63
N ALA A 438 -3.79 16.82 5.01
CA ALA A 438 -3.27 18.03 4.36
C ALA A 438 -2.54 17.76 3.04
N PHE A 439 -2.27 16.49 2.70
CA PHE A 439 -1.57 16.16 1.46
C PHE A 439 -2.47 16.38 0.24
N ASP A 440 -2.00 17.24 -0.67
CA ASP A 440 -2.66 17.50 -1.95
C ASP A 440 -1.87 16.86 -3.10
N PRO A 441 -2.42 15.83 -3.79
CA PRO A 441 -1.75 15.19 -4.91
C PRO A 441 -1.57 16.12 -6.12
N PHE A 442 -2.31 17.23 -6.19
CA PHE A 442 -2.25 18.18 -7.30
C PHE A 442 -1.12 19.20 -7.13
N SER A 443 -0.67 19.45 -5.89
CA SER A 443 0.45 20.34 -5.57
C SER A 443 1.82 19.65 -5.67
N VAL A 444 1.87 18.33 -5.90
CA VAL A 444 3.13 17.58 -6.05
C VAL A 444 3.85 18.03 -7.31
N PRO A 445 5.17 18.35 -7.23
CA PRO A 445 5.93 18.86 -8.36
C PRO A 445 5.98 17.87 -9.52
N LYS A 446 5.87 18.40 -10.73
CA LYS A 446 6.17 17.69 -11.95
C LYS A 446 7.66 17.84 -12.28
N VAL A 447 8.19 16.87 -13.00
CA VAL A 447 9.58 16.89 -13.44
C VAL A 447 9.95 18.19 -14.20
N THR A 448 9.06 18.70 -15.02
CA THR A 448 9.25 19.98 -15.76
C THR A 448 9.33 21.19 -14.85
N ASP A 449 8.57 21.20 -13.75
CA ASP A 449 8.56 22.30 -12.79
C ASP A 449 9.92 22.39 -12.07
N LEU A 450 10.51 21.25 -11.70
CA LEU A 450 11.81 21.20 -11.03
C LEU A 450 12.93 21.87 -11.84
N PHE A 451 12.94 21.71 -13.17
CA PHE A 451 13.94 22.36 -14.01
C PHE A 451 13.71 23.89 -14.06
N ARG A 452 12.47 24.33 -14.20
CA ARG A 452 12.13 25.77 -14.17
C ARG A 452 12.52 26.41 -12.83
N GLU A 453 12.29 25.72 -11.72
CA GLU A 453 12.65 26.20 -10.37
C GLU A 453 14.16 26.37 -10.19
N VAL A 454 14.98 25.44 -10.72
CA VAL A 454 16.45 25.57 -10.67
C VAL A 454 16.92 26.74 -11.53
N ASP A 455 16.36 26.94 -12.71
CA ASP A 455 16.74 28.06 -13.59
C ASP A 455 16.39 29.40 -12.94
N LEU A 456 15.22 29.50 -12.30
CA LEU A 456 14.82 30.69 -11.53
C LEU A 456 15.74 30.93 -10.32
N PHE A 457 16.09 29.90 -9.56
CA PHE A 457 17.00 30.01 -8.42
C PHE A 457 18.38 30.53 -8.86
N SER A 458 18.91 30.02 -9.98
CA SER A 458 20.22 30.44 -10.50
C SER A 458 20.21 31.90 -10.93
N SER A 459 19.16 32.36 -11.60
CA SER A 459 19.03 33.77 -12.04
C SER A 459 18.88 34.75 -10.86
N THR A 460 18.25 34.34 -9.75
CA THR A 460 18.12 35.17 -8.55
C THR A 460 19.45 35.31 -7.82
N THR A 461 20.21 34.22 -7.71
CA THR A 461 21.51 34.22 -6.99
C THR A 461 22.56 35.03 -7.74
N GLU A 462 22.61 34.95 -9.08
CA GLU A 462 23.53 35.75 -9.90
C GLU A 462 23.23 37.26 -9.81
N GLY A 463 21.97 37.64 -9.60
CA GLY A 463 21.56 39.03 -9.38
C GLY A 463 22.00 39.58 -8.02
N GLU A 464 22.02 38.75 -6.97
CA GLU A 464 22.46 39.15 -5.63
C GLU A 464 24.00 39.24 -5.47
N GLU A 465 24.78 38.38 -6.16
CA GLU A 465 26.24 38.43 -6.16
C GLU A 465 26.78 39.67 -6.84
N GLN A 466 26.08 40.25 -7.80
CA GLN A 466 26.51 41.51 -8.46
C GLN A 466 26.35 42.76 -7.58
N HIS A 467 25.61 42.69 -6.47
CA HIS A 467 25.37 43.82 -5.57
C HIS A 467 26.21 43.80 -4.28
N GLN A 468 27.00 42.74 -4.03
CA GLN A 468 27.88 42.66 -2.85
C GLN A 468 29.35 42.79 -3.23
N ASN A 469 29.81 44.00 -3.53
CA ASN A 469 31.22 44.38 -3.53
C ASN A 469 31.68 44.64 -2.09
N GLY A 470 32.00 43.57 -1.35
CA GLY A 470 32.57 43.62 0.01
C GLY A 470 33.83 42.75 0.09
N SER A 471 34.85 43.27 0.81
CA SER A 471 36.22 42.81 1.00
C SER A 471 36.40 41.29 1.22
N ALA A 472 37.51 40.78 0.65
CA ALA A 472 37.87 39.39 0.36
C ALA A 472 38.50 38.61 1.54
N GLU A 473 38.12 38.79 2.81
CA GLU A 473 38.87 38.17 3.92
C GLU A 473 38.18 37.06 4.73
N ASP A 474 36.93 36.67 4.43
CA ASP A 474 36.29 35.52 5.11
C ASP A 474 35.40 34.69 4.15
N ARG A 475 35.96 34.19 3.04
CA ARG A 475 35.23 33.28 2.17
C ARG A 475 35.30 31.85 2.71
N VAL A 476 34.38 31.50 3.60
CA VAL A 476 33.94 30.10 3.77
C VAL A 476 33.47 29.62 2.41
N THR A 477 34.14 28.62 1.82
CA THR A 477 33.69 28.04 0.55
C THR A 477 32.25 27.65 0.65
N PRO A 478 31.33 28.22 -0.18
CA PRO A 478 29.91 27.93 -0.06
C PRO A 478 29.65 26.45 -0.30
N ARG A 479 28.93 25.80 0.59
CA ARG A 479 28.51 24.40 0.43
C ARG A 479 27.81 24.29 -0.92
N LYS A 480 28.27 23.36 -1.78
CA LYS A 480 27.60 23.06 -3.03
C LYS A 480 26.17 22.55 -2.75
N ILE A 481 25.19 23.36 -3.05
CA ILE A 481 23.76 23.05 -2.89
C ILE A 481 23.37 22.11 -4.03
N ASN A 482 22.73 20.97 -3.72
CA ASN A 482 22.20 20.06 -4.73
C ASN A 482 20.98 20.69 -5.44
N ASP A 483 20.73 20.30 -6.67
CA ASP A 483 19.61 20.88 -7.44
C ASP A 483 18.25 20.61 -6.82
N TRP A 484 18.02 19.45 -6.22
CA TRP A 484 16.77 19.18 -5.52
C TRP A 484 16.54 20.10 -4.30
N GLU A 485 17.61 20.59 -3.65
CA GLU A 485 17.52 21.53 -2.51
C GLU A 485 17.01 22.92 -2.93
N LYS A 486 17.11 23.24 -4.23
CA LYS A 486 16.67 24.50 -4.84
C LYS A 486 15.22 24.48 -5.31
N THR A 487 14.52 23.37 -5.11
CA THR A 487 13.21 23.13 -5.72
C THR A 487 12.14 22.73 -4.70
N SER A 488 10.89 22.72 -5.15
CA SER A 488 9.74 22.22 -4.40
C SER A 488 9.81 20.73 -4.05
N LEU A 489 10.80 19.98 -4.58
CA LEU A 489 11.10 18.60 -4.19
C LEU A 489 11.78 18.52 -2.80
N ARG A 490 12.44 19.58 -2.36
CA ARG A 490 13.21 19.65 -1.12
C ARG A 490 12.47 19.13 0.12
N PRO A 491 11.27 19.60 0.48
CA PRO A 491 10.59 19.15 1.69
C PRO A 491 10.32 17.64 1.68
N TYR A 492 10.09 17.03 0.53
CA TYR A 492 9.86 15.60 0.39
C TYR A 492 11.14 14.78 0.58
N VAL A 493 12.27 15.24 0.04
CA VAL A 493 13.58 14.58 0.24
C VAL A 493 14.00 14.70 1.70
N GLU A 494 13.87 15.89 2.32
CA GLU A 494 14.17 16.10 3.74
C GLU A 494 13.30 15.20 4.65
N MET A 495 12.03 15.06 4.34
CA MET A 495 11.10 14.16 5.04
C MET A 495 11.56 12.70 4.94
N PHE A 496 11.94 12.25 3.75
CA PHE A 496 12.47 10.91 3.54
C PHE A 496 13.78 10.70 4.30
N ASP A 497 14.67 11.69 4.32
CA ASP A 497 15.91 11.65 5.08
C ASP A 497 15.68 11.54 6.59
N VAL A 498 14.66 12.21 7.12
CA VAL A 498 14.28 12.08 8.55
C VAL A 498 13.81 10.66 8.84
N PHE A 499 12.97 10.09 7.98
CA PHE A 499 12.52 8.70 8.10
C PHE A 499 13.70 7.72 8.07
N VAL A 500 14.59 7.85 7.09
CA VAL A 500 15.78 7.00 6.94
C VAL A 500 16.70 7.09 8.14
N LYS A 501 16.96 8.30 8.65
CA LYS A 501 17.77 8.50 9.87
C LYS A 501 17.16 7.85 11.09
N GLY A 502 15.82 7.91 11.24
CA GLY A 502 15.09 7.21 12.30
C GLY A 502 15.30 5.70 12.24
N LEU A 503 15.09 5.11 11.06
CA LEU A 503 15.30 3.69 10.81
C LEU A 503 16.74 3.26 11.12
N LEU A 504 17.75 3.96 10.59
CA LEU A 504 19.15 3.63 10.82
C LEU A 504 19.52 3.73 12.31
N LYS A 505 18.98 4.69 13.04
CA LYS A 505 19.19 4.82 14.49
C LYS A 505 18.66 3.60 15.24
N SER A 506 17.46 3.13 14.90
CA SER A 506 16.86 1.93 15.50
C SER A 506 17.67 0.69 15.17
N GLU A 507 18.10 0.51 13.92
CA GLU A 507 18.95 -0.60 13.49
C GLU A 507 20.30 -0.63 14.25
N MET A 508 20.96 0.50 14.39
CA MET A 508 22.23 0.60 15.13
C MET A 508 22.06 0.31 16.63
N THR A 509 20.97 0.79 17.23
CA THR A 509 20.68 0.54 18.65
C THR A 509 20.44 -0.94 18.89
N ARG A 510 19.73 -1.61 17.98
CA ARG A 510 19.46 -3.04 18.07
C ARG A 510 20.74 -3.87 17.93
N VAL A 511 21.56 -3.60 16.92
CA VAL A 511 22.86 -4.30 16.74
C VAL A 511 23.75 -4.15 17.98
N LYS A 512 23.69 -3.00 18.65
CA LYS A 512 24.41 -2.80 19.91
C LYS A 512 23.85 -3.70 21.01
N ARG A 513 22.53 -3.79 21.18
CA ARG A 513 21.90 -4.67 22.19
C ARG A 513 22.24 -6.13 21.93
N GLU A 514 22.10 -6.61 20.69
CA GLU A 514 22.43 -7.99 20.30
C GLU A 514 23.89 -8.34 20.68
N ARG A 515 24.85 -7.44 20.46
CA ARG A 515 26.26 -7.62 20.85
C ARG A 515 26.47 -7.63 22.37
N ASP A 516 25.77 -6.75 23.08
CA ASP A 516 25.87 -6.68 24.54
C ASP A 516 25.30 -7.96 25.18
N GLU A 517 24.23 -8.53 24.64
CA GLU A 517 23.62 -9.79 25.06
C GLU A 517 24.53 -11.00 24.76
N GLU A 518 25.13 -11.09 23.57
CA GLU A 518 26.10 -12.13 23.21
C GLU A 518 27.36 -12.06 24.08
N GLY A 519 27.81 -10.88 24.45
CA GLY A 519 28.95 -10.66 25.34
C GLY A 519 28.71 -11.15 26.76
N VAL A 520 27.47 -11.07 27.27
CA VAL A 520 27.08 -11.55 28.60
C VAL A 520 26.99 -13.09 28.67
N THR A 521 26.50 -13.73 27.59
CA THR A 521 26.40 -15.20 27.52
C THR A 521 27.76 -15.90 27.34
N GLY A 522 28.77 -15.18 26.84
CA GLY A 522 30.14 -15.70 26.64
C GLY A 522 31.01 -15.73 27.90
N THR A 523 30.62 -15.07 29.01
CA THR A 523 31.41 -14.98 30.24
C THR A 523 31.03 -15.98 31.32
N ASP A 524 29.88 -16.67 31.22
CA ASP A 524 29.43 -17.66 32.21
C ASP A 524 29.95 -19.09 31.95
N GLY A 525 30.83 -19.30 31.00
CA GLY A 525 31.38 -20.60 30.58
C GLY A 525 32.78 -20.92 31.09
N MET A 526 33.38 -20.14 32.00
CA MET A 526 34.67 -20.42 32.60
C MET A 526 34.60 -20.29 34.13
N GLU A 527 33.93 -21.21 34.78
CA GLU A 527 34.26 -21.59 36.16
C GLU A 527 34.75 -23.03 36.16
N PHE A 528 35.92 -23.22 36.76
CA PHE A 528 36.73 -24.42 36.88
C PHE A 528 36.07 -25.56 37.63
#